data_fd36ceccd1316d3dcdebba08ea6ad123
#
_entry.id   fd36ceccd1316d3dcdebba08ea6ad123
#
_cell.length_a   1.000
_cell.length_b   1.000
_cell.length_c   1.000
_cell.angle_alpha   90.00
_cell.angle_beta   90.00
_cell.angle_gamma   90.00
#
_symmetry.space_group_name_H-M   'P 1'
#
loop_
_entity.id
_entity.type
_entity.pdbx_description
1 polymer ?
#
loop_
_entity_poly.entity_id
_entity_poly.type
_entity_poly.pdbx_seq_one_letter_code
_entity_poly.pdbx_strand_id
1 'polypeptide(L)'
;LNKNVKSAIDQAYYRIYKFHSLQKFKNISYTDKYKNKLEYKYIPLASVALYVPGSTASYPSSVLHNAIPAIVAGVKRIIMINPGYKGNQNPAVLYAAKKCGISEIYSIGGPSAISAVTYGTKKIKPVDKIVGPGNAYVSAAQRYVSGDIGIPSLTAGPSEVLIVADKNSNPEWVASDLIGQAEHDNLAQCILISKDRGLLDKVKIEIQKQLKTISRASVARK
;
A
#
# COMPACT_ATOMS: atom_id res chain seq x y z
N LEU A 1 -21.49 -1.12 -7.70
CA LEU A 1 -20.17 -0.88 -8.31
C LEU A 1 -20.26 -1.09 -9.83
N ASN A 2 -19.67 -0.16 -10.62
CA ASN A 2 -19.67 -0.20 -12.08
C ASN A 2 -18.95 -1.48 -12.59
N LYS A 3 -19.43 -2.05 -13.71
CA LYS A 3 -18.86 -3.26 -14.36
C LYS A 3 -17.38 -3.09 -14.71
N ASN A 4 -17.01 -1.92 -15.25
CA ASN A 4 -15.63 -1.63 -15.64
C ASN A 4 -14.68 -1.61 -14.44
N VAL A 5 -15.11 -1.03 -13.31
CA VAL A 5 -14.33 -1.01 -12.06
C VAL A 5 -14.16 -2.43 -11.51
N LYS A 6 -15.21 -3.27 -11.56
CA LYS A 6 -15.09 -4.69 -11.17
C LYS A 6 -14.08 -5.41 -12.04
N SER A 7 -14.18 -5.28 -13.35
CA SER A 7 -13.26 -5.90 -14.32
C SER A 7 -11.82 -5.47 -14.08
N ALA A 8 -11.59 -4.17 -13.81
CA ALA A 8 -10.26 -3.65 -13.52
C ALA A 8 -9.67 -4.25 -12.24
N ILE A 9 -10.46 -4.36 -11.17
CA ILE A 9 -10.05 -5.00 -9.90
C ILE A 9 -9.74 -6.49 -10.13
N ASP A 10 -10.57 -7.20 -10.91
CA ASP A 10 -10.36 -8.62 -11.21
C ASP A 10 -9.08 -8.85 -12.00
N GLN A 11 -8.80 -8.02 -13.00
CA GLN A 11 -7.56 -8.08 -13.78
C GLN A 11 -6.33 -7.75 -12.91
N ALA A 12 -6.41 -6.70 -12.08
CA ALA A 12 -5.34 -6.34 -11.15
C ALA A 12 -5.06 -7.48 -10.16
N TYR A 13 -6.12 -8.06 -9.55
CA TYR A 13 -5.99 -9.22 -8.67
C TYR A 13 -5.22 -10.36 -9.35
N TYR A 14 -5.63 -10.76 -10.55
CA TYR A 14 -5.01 -11.88 -11.27
C TYR A 14 -3.53 -11.62 -11.56
N ARG A 15 -3.19 -10.40 -12.04
CA ARG A 15 -1.80 -10.04 -12.39
C ARG A 15 -0.90 -9.99 -11.16
N ILE A 16 -1.37 -9.39 -10.07
CA ILE A 16 -0.64 -9.31 -8.80
C ILE A 16 -0.47 -10.71 -8.21
N TYR A 17 -1.52 -11.52 -8.18
CA TYR A 17 -1.48 -12.88 -7.68
C TYR A 17 -0.47 -13.74 -8.45
N LYS A 18 -0.52 -13.69 -9.79
CA LYS A 18 0.42 -14.42 -10.65
C LYS A 18 1.87 -14.05 -10.36
N PHE A 19 2.16 -12.75 -10.21
CA PHE A 19 3.50 -12.27 -9.92
C PHE A 19 4.00 -12.75 -8.54
N HIS A 20 3.19 -12.55 -7.50
CA HIS A 20 3.58 -12.96 -6.15
C HIS A 20 3.67 -14.48 -5.98
N SER A 21 2.92 -15.26 -6.75
CA SER A 21 3.04 -16.72 -6.74
C SER A 21 4.43 -17.21 -7.14
N LEU A 22 5.17 -16.44 -7.96
CA LEU A 22 6.55 -16.74 -8.35
C LEU A 22 7.56 -16.44 -7.23
N GLN A 23 7.18 -15.64 -6.24
CA GLN A 23 8.03 -15.25 -5.11
C GLN A 23 7.93 -16.21 -3.91
N LYS A 24 7.12 -17.26 -4.03
CA LYS A 24 6.94 -18.22 -2.94
C LYS A 24 8.24 -18.97 -2.64
N PHE A 25 8.71 -18.85 -1.42
CA PHE A 25 9.92 -19.54 -0.96
C PHE A 25 9.71 -21.05 -0.87
N LYS A 26 10.76 -21.80 -1.20
CA LYS A 26 10.80 -23.26 -1.04
C LYS A 26 11.55 -23.62 0.22
N ASN A 27 11.04 -24.60 0.96
CA ASN A 27 11.76 -25.16 2.08
C ASN A 27 13.06 -25.82 1.59
N ILE A 28 14.10 -25.73 2.41
CA ILE A 28 15.39 -26.36 2.15
C ILE A 28 15.53 -27.53 3.13
N SER A 29 15.94 -28.69 2.62
CA SER A 29 16.28 -29.85 3.44
C SER A 29 17.61 -30.42 2.96
N TYR A 30 18.53 -30.62 3.89
CA TYR A 30 19.85 -31.15 3.63
C TYR A 30 20.19 -32.24 4.67
N THR A 31 20.75 -33.35 4.21
CA THR A 31 21.26 -34.42 5.09
C THR A 31 22.75 -34.54 4.85
N ASP A 32 23.55 -34.42 5.91
CA ASP A 32 24.99 -34.52 5.84
C ASP A 32 25.46 -35.97 5.76
N LYS A 33 26.79 -36.15 5.61
CA LYS A 33 27.40 -37.48 5.55
C LYS A 33 27.29 -38.30 6.82
N TYR A 34 26.97 -37.67 7.95
CA TYR A 34 26.73 -38.30 9.25
C TYR A 34 25.25 -38.57 9.53
N LYS A 35 24.38 -38.35 8.53
CA LYS A 35 22.93 -38.50 8.59
C LYS A 35 22.22 -37.45 9.46
N ASN A 36 22.86 -36.33 9.79
CA ASN A 36 22.22 -35.23 10.42
C ASN A 36 21.33 -34.53 9.40
N LYS A 37 20.05 -34.33 9.73
CA LYS A 37 19.08 -33.64 8.89
C LYS A 37 18.95 -32.19 9.32
N LEU A 38 19.24 -31.24 8.41
CA LEU A 38 19.05 -29.81 8.61
C LEU A 38 17.90 -29.34 7.70
N GLU A 39 16.98 -28.58 8.27
CA GLU A 39 15.85 -28.05 7.52
C GLU A 39 15.68 -26.56 7.78
N TYR A 40 15.42 -25.81 6.71
CA TYR A 40 14.97 -24.42 6.77
C TYR A 40 13.53 -24.36 6.24
N LYS A 41 12.59 -24.01 7.11
CA LYS A 41 11.15 -24.02 6.79
C LYS A 41 10.60 -22.60 6.76
N TYR A 42 9.90 -22.27 5.69
CA TYR A 42 9.09 -21.07 5.61
C TYR A 42 7.67 -21.38 6.10
N ILE A 43 7.28 -20.79 7.20
CA ILE A 43 5.97 -21.02 7.83
C ILE A 43 5.16 -19.73 7.70
N PRO A 44 3.92 -19.76 7.18
CA PRO A 44 3.06 -18.59 7.13
C PRO A 44 2.69 -18.10 8.53
N LEU A 45 2.52 -16.80 8.69
CA LEU A 45 1.90 -16.23 9.88
C LEU A 45 0.46 -16.77 10.03
N ALA A 46 -0.04 -16.89 11.27
CA ALA A 46 -1.40 -17.33 11.50
C ALA A 46 -2.41 -16.23 11.08
N SER A 47 -2.09 -14.97 11.34
CA SER A 47 -3.00 -13.85 11.10
C SER A 47 -2.30 -12.54 10.73
N VAL A 48 -2.95 -11.74 9.87
CA VAL A 48 -2.45 -10.43 9.42
C VAL A 48 -3.59 -9.42 9.36
N ALA A 49 -3.36 -8.19 9.84
CA ALA A 49 -4.25 -7.07 9.64
C ALA A 49 -3.76 -6.17 8.49
N LEU A 50 -4.64 -5.88 7.56
CA LEU A 50 -4.42 -4.90 6.49
C LEU A 50 -4.92 -3.54 6.96
N TYR A 51 -4.04 -2.56 7.09
CA TYR A 51 -4.45 -1.17 7.28
C TYR A 51 -4.67 -0.55 5.89
N VAL A 52 -5.92 -0.25 5.56
CA VAL A 52 -6.30 0.36 4.28
C VAL A 52 -6.78 1.77 4.55
N PRO A 53 -6.07 2.80 4.13
CA PRO A 53 -6.51 4.19 4.30
C PRO A 53 -7.87 4.44 3.64
N GLY A 54 -8.66 5.38 4.16
CA GLY A 54 -10.00 5.64 3.64
C GLY A 54 -10.55 7.02 3.94
N SER A 55 -9.86 7.82 4.76
CA SER A 55 -10.38 9.12 5.22
C SER A 55 -10.39 10.21 4.13
N THR A 56 -9.45 10.19 3.19
CA THR A 56 -9.30 11.23 2.15
C THR A 56 -9.50 10.70 0.74
N ALA A 57 -9.22 9.44 0.51
CA ALA A 57 -9.38 8.76 -0.77
C ALA A 57 -9.65 7.28 -0.56
N SER A 58 -10.09 6.58 -1.60
CA SER A 58 -10.39 5.15 -1.57
C SER A 58 -9.34 4.37 -2.32
N TYR A 59 -8.77 3.35 -1.68
CA TYR A 59 -7.63 2.61 -2.20
C TYR A 59 -7.92 1.10 -2.33
N PRO A 60 -8.72 0.66 -3.32
CA PRO A 60 -8.90 -0.77 -3.60
C PRO A 60 -7.58 -1.45 -3.97
N SER A 61 -6.64 -0.70 -4.55
CA SER A 61 -5.27 -1.15 -4.82
C SER A 61 -4.51 -1.54 -3.55
N SER A 62 -4.64 -0.76 -2.46
CA SER A 62 -4.00 -1.10 -1.18
C SER A 62 -4.53 -2.42 -0.61
N VAL A 63 -5.81 -2.74 -0.82
CA VAL A 63 -6.34 -4.06 -0.46
C VAL A 63 -5.62 -5.15 -1.22
N LEU A 64 -5.53 -5.05 -2.54
CA LEU A 64 -4.91 -6.06 -3.39
C LEU A 64 -3.42 -6.23 -3.07
N HIS A 65 -2.67 -5.11 -2.96
CA HIS A 65 -1.24 -5.13 -2.70
C HIS A 65 -0.86 -5.74 -1.35
N ASN A 66 -1.72 -5.62 -0.35
CA ASN A 66 -1.46 -6.19 0.98
C ASN A 66 -2.05 -7.60 1.14
N ALA A 67 -3.26 -7.84 0.62
CA ALA A 67 -3.93 -9.12 0.77
C ALA A 67 -3.29 -10.23 -0.05
N ILE A 68 -2.97 -9.95 -1.32
CA ILE A 68 -2.52 -11.00 -2.24
C ILE A 68 -1.17 -11.62 -1.80
N PRO A 69 -0.15 -10.86 -1.38
CA PRO A 69 1.06 -11.47 -0.83
C PRO A 69 0.79 -12.34 0.40
N ALA A 70 -0.12 -11.90 1.29
CA ALA A 70 -0.51 -12.68 2.47
C ALA A 70 -1.21 -13.99 2.08
N ILE A 71 -2.11 -13.95 1.08
CA ILE A 71 -2.78 -15.15 0.54
C ILE A 71 -1.75 -16.12 -0.07
N VAL A 72 -0.83 -15.61 -0.90
CA VAL A 72 0.21 -16.43 -1.53
C VAL A 72 1.15 -17.04 -0.49
N ALA A 73 1.47 -16.29 0.57
CA ALA A 73 2.25 -16.80 1.69
C ALA A 73 1.52 -17.87 2.49
N GLY A 74 0.21 -18.01 2.36
CA GLY A 74 -0.61 -19.02 3.04
C GLY A 74 -1.17 -18.58 4.39
N VAL A 75 -1.24 -17.27 4.66
CA VAL A 75 -1.86 -16.72 5.87
C VAL A 75 -3.33 -17.12 5.93
N LYS A 76 -3.76 -17.68 7.07
CA LYS A 76 -5.11 -18.24 7.23
C LYS A 76 -6.16 -17.19 7.58
N ARG A 77 -5.81 -16.24 8.42
CA ARG A 77 -6.71 -15.17 8.85
C ARG A 77 -6.18 -13.83 8.40
N ILE A 78 -6.90 -13.19 7.48
CA ILE A 78 -6.59 -11.84 6.99
C ILE A 78 -7.78 -10.96 7.34
N ILE A 79 -7.54 -9.92 8.12
CA ILE A 79 -8.55 -8.93 8.48
C ILE A 79 -8.25 -7.59 7.82
N MET A 80 -9.26 -6.78 7.59
CA MET A 80 -9.10 -5.44 7.03
C MET A 80 -9.58 -4.38 8.02
N ILE A 81 -8.74 -3.37 8.22
CA ILE A 81 -9.07 -2.15 8.91
C ILE A 81 -9.18 -1.04 7.88
N ASN A 82 -10.33 -0.43 7.78
CA ASN A 82 -10.56 0.70 6.89
C ASN A 82 -11.50 1.70 7.54
N PRO A 83 -11.07 2.93 7.85
CA PRO A 83 -11.92 3.93 8.52
C PRO A 83 -13.09 4.38 7.65
N GLY A 84 -13.04 4.12 6.34
CA GLY A 84 -14.01 4.66 5.39
C GLY A 84 -13.92 6.18 5.26
N TYR A 85 -14.75 6.76 4.40
CA TYR A 85 -14.91 8.20 4.27
C TYR A 85 -16.21 8.62 4.97
N LYS A 86 -16.10 9.44 6.02
CA LYS A 86 -17.25 9.85 6.86
C LYS A 86 -18.08 8.64 7.34
N GLY A 87 -17.41 7.56 7.71
CA GLY A 87 -18.06 6.32 8.19
C GLY A 87 -18.57 5.39 7.08
N ASN A 88 -18.52 5.79 5.82
CA ASN A 88 -19.01 4.98 4.71
C ASN A 88 -17.84 4.24 4.03
N GLN A 89 -18.05 2.95 3.82
CA GLN A 89 -17.09 2.11 3.09
C GLN A 89 -17.26 2.27 1.58
N ASN A 90 -16.16 2.45 0.86
CA ASN A 90 -16.21 2.53 -0.60
C ASN A 90 -16.52 1.14 -1.22
N PRO A 91 -17.51 1.03 -2.12
CA PRO A 91 -17.85 -0.25 -2.74
C PRO A 91 -16.72 -0.93 -3.50
N ALA A 92 -15.76 -0.18 -4.05
CA ALA A 92 -14.59 -0.76 -4.73
C ALA A 92 -13.62 -1.41 -3.74
N VAL A 93 -13.43 -0.79 -2.57
CA VAL A 93 -12.60 -1.34 -1.47
C VAL A 93 -13.23 -2.63 -0.94
N LEU A 94 -14.56 -2.62 -0.69
CA LEU A 94 -15.29 -3.82 -0.25
C LEU A 94 -15.25 -4.93 -1.31
N TYR A 95 -15.36 -4.59 -2.59
CA TYR A 95 -15.27 -5.57 -3.66
C TYR A 95 -13.87 -6.21 -3.74
N ALA A 96 -12.81 -5.40 -3.63
CA ALA A 96 -11.44 -5.91 -3.58
C ALA A 96 -11.22 -6.82 -2.36
N ALA A 97 -11.74 -6.45 -1.18
CA ALA A 97 -11.68 -7.29 0.01
C ALA A 97 -12.42 -8.62 -0.18
N LYS A 98 -13.64 -8.58 -0.71
CA LYS A 98 -14.42 -9.79 -1.06
C LYS A 98 -13.68 -10.67 -2.07
N LYS A 99 -13.06 -10.08 -3.10
CA LYS A 99 -12.26 -10.81 -4.10
C LYS A 99 -11.06 -11.51 -3.47
N CYS A 100 -10.47 -10.94 -2.43
CA CYS A 100 -9.39 -11.52 -1.63
C CYS A 100 -9.88 -12.49 -0.55
N GLY A 101 -11.18 -12.78 -0.44
CA GLY A 101 -11.73 -13.67 0.57
C GLY A 101 -11.73 -13.10 2.00
N ILE A 102 -11.59 -11.78 2.16
CA ILE A 102 -11.58 -11.13 3.47
C ILE A 102 -13.01 -10.96 3.95
N SER A 103 -13.36 -11.60 5.08
CA SER A 103 -14.66 -11.53 5.70
C SER A 103 -14.70 -10.66 6.97
N GLU A 104 -13.55 -10.49 7.65
CA GLU A 104 -13.43 -9.63 8.83
C GLU A 104 -13.01 -8.23 8.42
N ILE A 105 -13.95 -7.28 8.46
CA ILE A 105 -13.72 -5.87 8.08
C ILE A 105 -14.17 -4.98 9.23
N TYR A 106 -13.28 -4.11 9.71
CA TYR A 106 -13.53 -3.20 10.81
C TYR A 106 -13.45 -1.74 10.35
N SER A 107 -14.53 -0.98 10.57
CA SER A 107 -14.63 0.44 10.20
C SER A 107 -14.00 1.34 11.28
N ILE A 108 -12.74 1.10 11.57
CA ILE A 108 -11.93 1.88 12.52
C ILE A 108 -10.62 2.32 11.88
N GLY A 109 -9.97 3.33 12.45
CA GLY A 109 -8.71 3.86 11.94
C GLY A 109 -7.91 4.55 13.02
N GLY A 110 -6.76 5.11 12.63
CA GLY A 110 -5.86 5.82 13.53
C GLY A 110 -5.15 4.91 14.54
N PRO A 111 -4.53 5.50 15.59
CA PRO A 111 -3.82 4.75 16.64
C PRO A 111 -4.68 3.72 17.34
N SER A 112 -5.96 4.02 17.58
CA SER A 112 -6.89 3.09 18.24
C SER A 112 -7.07 1.78 17.46
N ALA A 113 -7.07 1.86 16.12
CA ALA A 113 -7.15 0.67 15.28
C ALA A 113 -5.88 -0.19 15.40
N ILE A 114 -4.70 0.43 15.42
CA ILE A 114 -3.41 -0.24 15.61
C ILE A 114 -3.39 -0.97 16.95
N SER A 115 -3.74 -0.28 18.04
CA SER A 115 -3.81 -0.89 19.37
C SER A 115 -4.83 -2.02 19.44
N ALA A 116 -6.01 -1.85 18.82
CA ALA A 116 -7.05 -2.86 18.83
C ALA A 116 -6.64 -4.18 18.15
N VAL A 117 -5.84 -4.14 17.09
CA VAL A 117 -5.38 -5.35 16.40
C VAL A 117 -4.09 -5.92 17.00
N THR A 118 -3.34 -5.12 17.75
CA THR A 118 -2.15 -5.57 18.47
C THR A 118 -2.53 -6.32 19.73
N TYR A 119 -3.36 -5.71 20.59
CA TYR A 119 -3.68 -6.25 21.92
C TYR A 119 -5.02 -6.96 21.97
N GLY A 120 -5.83 -6.81 20.94
CA GLY A 120 -7.19 -7.35 20.90
C GLY A 120 -8.21 -6.50 21.65
N THR A 121 -9.47 -6.83 21.43
CA THR A 121 -10.63 -6.28 22.13
C THR A 121 -11.66 -7.37 22.32
N LYS A 122 -12.81 -7.08 22.96
CA LYS A 122 -13.92 -8.04 23.01
C LYS A 122 -14.42 -8.50 21.64
N LYS A 123 -14.22 -7.70 20.58
CA LYS A 123 -14.72 -7.98 19.21
C LYS A 123 -13.61 -8.31 18.21
N ILE A 124 -12.39 -7.88 18.46
CA ILE A 124 -11.26 -8.04 17.54
C ILE A 124 -10.21 -8.90 18.22
N LYS A 125 -9.95 -10.08 17.67
CA LYS A 125 -8.84 -10.92 18.12
C LYS A 125 -7.53 -10.32 17.63
N PRO A 126 -6.44 -10.32 18.42
CA PRO A 126 -5.14 -9.81 17.99
C PRO A 126 -4.64 -10.56 16.75
N VAL A 127 -3.67 -9.97 16.06
CA VAL A 127 -3.01 -10.54 14.88
C VAL A 127 -1.50 -10.54 15.06
N ASP A 128 -0.80 -11.33 14.24
CA ASP A 128 0.67 -11.47 14.34
C ASP A 128 1.41 -10.34 13.62
N LYS A 129 0.77 -9.70 12.63
CA LYS A 129 1.40 -8.64 11.84
C LYS A 129 0.38 -7.63 11.31
N ILE A 130 0.80 -6.37 11.24
CA ILE A 130 0.06 -5.30 10.57
C ILE A 130 0.82 -4.91 9.30
N VAL A 131 0.12 -4.78 8.19
CA VAL A 131 0.66 -4.29 6.92
C VAL A 131 -0.23 -3.20 6.34
N GLY A 132 0.33 -2.34 5.52
CA GLY A 132 -0.38 -1.25 4.85
C GLY A 132 0.05 0.13 5.32
N PRO A 133 -0.11 1.13 4.45
CA PRO A 133 0.30 2.50 4.73
C PRO A 133 -0.68 3.20 5.68
N GLY A 134 -0.16 4.14 6.47
CA GLY A 134 -0.93 4.99 7.34
C GLY A 134 -0.41 6.42 7.36
N ASN A 135 -1.16 7.34 7.96
CA ASN A 135 -0.69 8.70 8.20
C ASN A 135 0.33 8.75 9.37
N ALA A 136 0.87 9.93 9.68
CA ALA A 136 1.87 10.13 10.72
C ALA A 136 1.44 9.56 12.09
N TYR A 137 0.16 9.68 12.46
CA TYR A 137 -0.38 9.13 13.71
C TYR A 137 -0.39 7.60 13.73
N VAL A 138 -0.78 7.00 12.61
CA VAL A 138 -0.76 5.54 12.43
C VAL A 138 0.68 5.03 12.47
N SER A 139 1.59 5.71 11.79
CA SER A 139 3.02 5.34 11.78
C SER A 139 3.66 5.48 13.16
N ALA A 140 3.27 6.50 13.94
CA ALA A 140 3.71 6.65 15.32
C ALA A 140 3.20 5.50 16.21
N ALA A 141 1.91 5.12 16.05
CA ALA A 141 1.34 3.99 16.77
C ALA A 141 2.00 2.67 16.37
N GLN A 142 2.26 2.44 15.08
CA GLN A 142 2.98 1.26 14.60
C GLN A 142 4.39 1.17 15.21
N ARG A 143 5.13 2.29 15.27
CA ARG A 143 6.43 2.31 15.94
C ARG A 143 6.32 1.96 17.43
N TYR A 144 5.30 2.47 18.10
CA TYR A 144 5.09 2.21 19.53
C TYR A 144 4.86 0.72 19.81
N VAL A 145 4.09 0.04 18.98
CA VAL A 145 3.76 -1.40 19.16
C VAL A 145 4.71 -2.36 18.45
N SER A 146 5.79 -1.88 17.84
CA SER A 146 6.70 -2.71 17.01
C SER A 146 7.44 -3.80 17.79
N GLY A 147 7.48 -3.71 19.12
CA GLY A 147 8.00 -4.77 19.99
C GLY A 147 7.00 -5.89 20.27
N ASP A 148 5.71 -5.63 20.08
CA ASP A 148 4.62 -6.52 20.44
C ASP A 148 4.02 -7.24 19.22
N ILE A 149 4.14 -6.63 18.03
CA ILE A 149 3.54 -7.12 16.78
C ILE A 149 4.47 -6.90 15.60
N GLY A 150 4.41 -7.76 14.60
CA GLY A 150 5.18 -7.60 13.36
C GLY A 150 4.76 -6.36 12.58
N ILE A 151 5.71 -5.45 12.31
CA ILE A 151 5.55 -4.27 11.47
C ILE A 151 6.61 -4.32 10.36
N PRO A 152 6.23 -4.32 9.08
CA PRO A 152 7.19 -4.49 7.98
C PRO A 152 8.08 -3.27 7.74
N SER A 153 7.61 -2.07 8.08
CA SER A 153 8.36 -0.82 7.93
C SER A 153 7.96 0.16 9.00
N LEU A 154 8.95 0.71 9.69
CA LEU A 154 8.76 1.73 10.73
C LEU A 154 8.91 3.16 10.20
N THR A 155 9.27 3.32 8.93
CA THR A 155 9.56 4.60 8.28
C THR A 155 8.52 4.95 7.22
N ALA A 156 7.22 4.88 7.58
CA ALA A 156 6.19 5.42 6.71
C ALA A 156 6.09 6.94 6.90
N GLY A 157 6.10 7.66 5.80
CA GLY A 157 6.01 9.13 5.76
C GLY A 157 5.63 9.60 4.35
N PRO A 158 5.54 10.93 4.13
CA PRO A 158 5.37 11.49 2.81
C PRO A 158 6.51 11.02 1.90
N SER A 159 6.16 10.62 0.68
CA SER A 159 7.17 10.18 -0.28
C SER A 159 7.77 11.38 -1.01
N GLU A 160 9.04 11.26 -1.34
CA GLU A 160 9.78 12.23 -2.15
C GLU A 160 10.13 11.61 -3.50
N VAL A 161 10.08 12.40 -4.56
CA VAL A 161 10.53 11.98 -5.89
C VAL A 161 11.58 12.93 -6.42
N LEU A 162 12.67 12.36 -6.91
CA LEU A 162 13.69 13.07 -7.67
C LEU A 162 13.70 12.54 -9.10
N ILE A 163 13.46 13.43 -10.07
CA ILE A 163 13.53 13.11 -11.49
C ILE A 163 14.78 13.78 -12.06
N VAL A 164 15.63 12.98 -12.69
CA VAL A 164 16.78 13.47 -13.46
C VAL A 164 16.44 13.32 -14.94
N ALA A 165 16.38 14.43 -15.65
CA ALA A 165 15.95 14.46 -17.05
C ALA A 165 16.93 15.27 -17.93
N ASP A 166 17.02 14.92 -19.20
CA ASP A 166 17.82 15.61 -20.19
C ASP A 166 16.94 16.25 -21.29
N LYS A 167 17.57 16.90 -22.26
CA LYS A 167 16.89 17.57 -23.39
C LYS A 167 16.00 16.65 -24.25
N ASN A 168 16.21 15.33 -24.20
CA ASN A 168 15.47 14.33 -24.97
C ASN A 168 14.24 13.80 -24.21
N SER A 169 14.12 14.14 -22.93
CA SER A 169 12.99 13.71 -22.08
C SER A 169 11.70 14.40 -22.51
N ASN A 170 10.59 13.67 -22.48
CA ASN A 170 9.27 14.22 -22.79
C ASN A 170 8.76 15.09 -21.62
N PRO A 171 8.54 16.43 -21.83
CA PRO A 171 8.11 17.32 -20.75
C PRO A 171 6.74 16.93 -20.14
N GLU A 172 5.83 16.40 -20.95
CA GLU A 172 4.48 15.98 -20.51
C GLU A 172 4.57 14.81 -19.52
N TRP A 173 5.44 13.83 -19.80
CA TRP A 173 5.64 12.68 -18.91
C TRP A 173 6.34 13.07 -17.62
N VAL A 174 7.39 13.89 -17.71
CA VAL A 174 8.09 14.41 -16.52
C VAL A 174 7.12 15.19 -15.62
N ALA A 175 6.27 16.03 -16.21
CA ALA A 175 5.24 16.76 -15.46
C ALA A 175 4.24 15.80 -14.80
N SER A 176 3.81 14.74 -15.50
CA SER A 176 2.89 13.74 -14.97
C SER A 176 3.47 13.00 -13.76
N ASP A 177 4.75 12.63 -13.82
CA ASP A 177 5.42 11.93 -12.73
C ASP A 177 5.57 12.83 -11.48
N LEU A 178 5.93 14.09 -11.66
CA LEU A 178 6.01 15.08 -10.57
C LEU A 178 4.62 15.28 -9.93
N ILE A 179 3.58 15.49 -10.73
CA ILE A 179 2.21 15.70 -10.26
C ILE A 179 1.68 14.43 -9.58
N GLY A 180 1.96 13.26 -10.15
CA GLY A 180 1.54 11.98 -9.60
C GLY A 180 2.02 11.77 -8.17
N GLN A 181 3.22 12.25 -7.82
CA GLN A 181 3.71 12.23 -6.44
C GLN A 181 3.15 13.39 -5.61
N ALA A 182 3.09 14.60 -6.17
CA ALA A 182 2.65 15.81 -5.45
C ALA A 182 1.19 15.71 -4.96
N GLU A 183 0.31 15.04 -5.70
CA GLU A 183 -1.10 14.88 -5.31
C GLU A 183 -1.33 13.93 -4.12
N HIS A 184 -0.32 13.12 -3.74
CA HIS A 184 -0.48 12.13 -2.66
C HIS A 184 -0.58 12.76 -1.29
N ASP A 185 0.28 13.74 -0.98
CA ASP A 185 0.34 14.36 0.36
C ASP A 185 0.81 15.82 0.28
N ASN A 186 0.34 16.66 1.19
CA ASN A 186 0.78 18.07 1.29
C ASN A 186 2.25 18.23 1.67
N LEU A 187 2.87 17.19 2.22
CA LEU A 187 4.28 17.14 2.62
C LEU A 187 5.13 16.37 1.60
N ALA A 188 4.55 15.93 0.47
CA ALA A 188 5.30 15.29 -0.59
C ALA A 188 6.25 16.30 -1.25
N GLN A 189 7.47 15.89 -1.53
CA GLN A 189 8.46 16.71 -2.24
C GLN A 189 8.73 16.13 -3.63
N CYS A 190 8.70 17.00 -4.63
CA CYS A 190 8.91 16.64 -6.02
C CYS A 190 10.00 17.52 -6.63
N ILE A 191 11.12 16.93 -6.96
CA ILE A 191 12.32 17.62 -7.42
C ILE A 191 12.64 17.19 -8.85
N LEU A 192 12.87 18.17 -9.75
CA LEU A 192 13.37 17.94 -11.10
C LEU A 192 14.77 18.53 -11.24
N ILE A 193 15.71 17.72 -11.68
CA ILE A 193 17.07 18.15 -12.02
C ILE A 193 17.29 17.97 -13.52
N SER A 194 17.72 19.03 -14.18
CA SER A 194 18.13 19.01 -15.58
C SER A 194 19.24 20.03 -15.84
N LYS A 195 20.14 19.71 -16.76
CA LYS A 195 21.10 20.68 -17.34
C LYS A 195 20.48 21.52 -18.45
N ASP A 196 19.30 21.13 -18.95
CA ASP A 196 18.61 21.84 -20.04
C ASP A 196 17.52 22.76 -19.49
N ARG A 197 17.74 24.06 -19.56
CA ARG A 197 16.78 25.08 -19.10
C ARG A 197 15.50 25.07 -19.93
N GLY A 198 15.59 24.78 -21.23
CA GLY A 198 14.43 24.70 -22.10
C GLY A 198 13.48 23.56 -21.72
N LEU A 199 14.01 22.42 -21.26
CA LEU A 199 13.21 21.35 -20.70
C LEU A 199 12.50 21.79 -19.42
N LEU A 200 13.22 22.44 -18.49
CA LEU A 200 12.63 22.91 -17.22
C LEU A 200 11.45 23.85 -17.48
N ASP A 201 11.59 24.78 -18.43
CA ASP A 201 10.52 25.74 -18.77
C ASP A 201 9.31 25.02 -19.40
N LYS A 202 9.54 24.07 -20.31
CA LYS A 202 8.47 23.24 -20.88
C LYS A 202 7.73 22.40 -19.83
N VAL A 203 8.47 21.80 -18.90
CA VAL A 203 7.85 21.02 -17.81
C VAL A 203 6.99 21.91 -16.91
N LYS A 204 7.43 23.13 -16.59
CA LYS A 204 6.59 24.09 -15.83
C LYS A 204 5.27 24.39 -16.54
N ILE A 205 5.29 24.58 -17.86
CA ILE A 205 4.09 24.82 -18.66
C ILE A 205 3.16 23.60 -18.60
N GLU A 206 3.70 22.40 -18.78
CA GLU A 206 2.91 21.16 -18.73
C GLU A 206 2.32 20.91 -17.33
N ILE A 207 3.05 21.19 -16.24
CA ILE A 207 2.51 21.12 -14.89
C ILE A 207 1.28 22.02 -14.76
N GLN A 208 1.36 23.30 -15.19
CA GLN A 208 0.23 24.23 -15.11
C GLN A 208 -0.98 23.79 -15.95
N LYS A 209 -0.74 23.13 -17.07
CA LYS A 209 -1.77 22.57 -17.95
C LYS A 209 -2.44 21.36 -17.27
N GLN A 210 -1.66 20.39 -16.79
CA GLN A 210 -2.17 19.16 -16.20
C GLN A 210 -2.88 19.38 -14.84
N LEU A 211 -2.42 20.33 -14.03
CA LEU A 211 -3.07 20.73 -12.78
C LEU A 211 -4.53 21.20 -12.95
N LYS A 212 -4.93 21.60 -14.18
CA LYS A 212 -6.33 21.99 -14.46
C LYS A 212 -7.26 20.80 -14.57
N THR A 213 -6.74 19.61 -14.82
CA THR A 213 -7.53 18.40 -15.12
C THR A 213 -7.56 17.37 -13.98
N ILE A 214 -6.67 17.48 -13.01
CA ILE A 214 -6.61 16.52 -11.90
C ILE A 214 -7.56 16.90 -10.75
N SER A 215 -8.15 15.90 -10.13
CA SER A 215 -9.12 16.08 -9.04
C SER A 215 -8.51 16.64 -7.75
N ARG A 216 -7.21 16.38 -7.50
CA ARG A 216 -6.47 16.78 -6.29
C ARG A 216 -5.48 17.94 -6.53
N ALA A 217 -5.77 18.80 -7.48
CA ALA A 217 -4.94 19.96 -7.80
C ALA A 217 -4.61 20.86 -6.59
N SER A 218 -5.53 20.99 -5.62
CA SER A 218 -5.30 21.78 -4.40
C SER A 218 -4.22 21.20 -3.48
N VAL A 219 -3.99 19.89 -3.52
CA VAL A 219 -2.90 19.22 -2.79
C VAL A 219 -1.59 19.38 -3.55
N ALA A 220 -1.60 19.11 -4.86
CA ALA A 220 -0.40 19.13 -5.70
C ALA A 220 0.21 20.54 -5.92
N ARG A 221 -0.49 21.63 -5.58
CA ARG A 221 -0.01 23.03 -5.72
C ARG A 221 0.75 23.56 -4.51
N LYS A 222 0.78 22.81 -3.41
CA LYS A 222 1.51 23.21 -2.21
C LYS A 222 2.95 22.76 -2.23
#